data_235060f76d4ea2d1d073c8f4e3497aae
#
_entry.id   235060f76d4ea2d1d073c8f4e3497aae
#
_cell.length_a   1.000
_cell.length_b   1.000
_cell.length_c   1.000
_cell.angle_alpha   90.00
_cell.angle_beta   90.00
_cell.angle_gamma   90.00
#
_symmetry.space_group_name_H-M   'P 1'
#
loop_
_entity.id
_entity.type
_entity.pdbx_description
1 polymer ?
#
loop_
_entity_poly.entity_id
_entity_poly.type
_entity_poly.pdbx_seq_one_letter_code
_entity_poly.pdbx_strand_id
1 'polypeptide(L)'
;DVYKRQASELMVALQCGGSDALSGVTANPALGYACDLLVAQGGTGVLAETPEIYGAEHLLIRRAIDDATGKRLIGLIDWWQDYTARNHGSMDNNPSPGNKKGGLTTILEKSLGAASKGGTTPLTGVFKYAEPVTARGFTFMDSPGYDPASVTGQIASGCNLVTFTTGRGSAFGSKPSPCIKIATNTEMYERLMSDMDINAGAMLTEGQSLEEKGREIYDMLLTVASGNPSKSEA
;
A
#
# COMPACT_ATOMS: atom_id res chain seq x y z
N ASP A 1 -21.06 -26.10 1.74
CA ASP A 1 -20.42 -25.87 3.04
C ASP A 1 -19.76 -24.51 3.04
N VAL A 2 -20.21 -23.61 3.92
CA VAL A 2 -19.59 -22.30 4.09
C VAL A 2 -18.36 -22.50 4.99
N TYR A 3 -17.18 -22.48 4.41
CA TYR A 3 -15.95 -22.50 5.20
C TYR A 3 -15.74 -21.12 5.83
N LYS A 4 -15.87 -21.04 7.15
CA LYS A 4 -15.51 -19.85 7.89
C LYS A 4 -13.98 -19.79 8.00
N ARG A 5 -13.41 -18.64 7.65
CA ARG A 5 -11.99 -18.33 7.83
C ARG A 5 -11.83 -17.15 8.79
N GLN A 6 -10.66 -17.02 9.37
CA GLN A 6 -10.35 -15.93 10.28
C GLN A 6 -9.64 -14.78 9.54
N ALA A 7 -9.86 -13.55 9.95
CA ALA A 7 -9.14 -12.39 9.43
C ALA A 7 -7.61 -12.53 9.56
N SER A 8 -7.15 -13.34 10.52
CA SER A 8 -5.73 -13.69 10.70
C SER A 8 -5.11 -14.44 9.51
N GLU A 9 -5.92 -15.01 8.60
CA GLU A 9 -5.43 -15.65 7.38
C GLU A 9 -5.27 -14.68 6.21
N LEU A 10 -5.73 -13.44 6.38
CA LEU A 10 -5.56 -12.41 5.35
C LEU A 10 -4.15 -11.87 5.34
N MET A 11 -3.56 -11.83 4.16
CA MET A 11 -2.31 -11.16 3.85
C MET A 11 -2.59 -10.15 2.75
N VAL A 12 -2.56 -8.86 3.11
CA VAL A 12 -3.01 -7.76 2.24
C VAL A 12 -1.83 -7.00 1.70
N ALA A 13 -1.74 -6.91 0.38
CA ALA A 13 -0.80 -6.04 -0.32
C ALA A 13 -1.24 -4.57 -0.21
N LEU A 14 -0.34 -3.70 0.23
CA LEU A 14 -0.57 -2.26 0.42
C LEU A 14 0.10 -1.48 -0.72
N GLN A 15 -0.64 -1.25 -1.80
CA GLN A 15 -0.13 -0.68 -3.04
C GLN A 15 -0.68 0.72 -3.32
N CYS A 16 0.07 1.53 -4.07
CA CYS A 16 -0.43 2.78 -4.63
C CYS A 16 0.12 3.01 -6.03
N GLY A 17 -0.67 3.63 -6.89
CA GLY A 17 -0.25 4.03 -8.23
C GLY A 17 -1.09 5.21 -8.72
N GLY A 18 -0.54 6.00 -9.65
CA GLY A 18 -1.21 7.23 -10.06
C GLY A 18 -1.42 8.22 -8.91
N SER A 19 -0.47 8.31 -7.98
CA SER A 19 -0.55 9.13 -6.77
C SER A 19 -0.67 10.62 -7.07
N ASP A 20 -1.36 11.34 -6.19
CA ASP A 20 -1.57 12.78 -6.19
C ASP A 20 -1.24 13.39 -4.82
N ALA A 21 -1.40 14.70 -4.67
CA ALA A 21 -1.15 15.42 -3.41
C ALA A 21 -2.05 14.92 -2.26
N LEU A 22 -3.23 14.38 -2.56
CA LEU A 22 -4.17 13.90 -1.54
C LEU A 22 -3.88 12.45 -1.10
N SER A 23 -3.04 11.71 -1.82
CA SER A 23 -2.71 10.31 -1.49
C SER A 23 -2.22 10.15 -0.06
N GLY A 24 -1.31 11.03 0.40
CA GLY A 24 -0.76 11.04 1.76
C GLY A 24 -1.67 11.67 2.82
N VAL A 25 -2.79 12.25 2.43
CA VAL A 25 -3.73 12.96 3.33
C VAL A 25 -5.00 12.15 3.57
N THR A 26 -5.47 11.40 2.58
CA THR A 26 -6.75 10.67 2.62
C THR A 26 -6.54 9.15 2.54
N ALA A 27 -6.41 8.60 1.33
CA ALA A 27 -6.47 7.16 1.10
C ALA A 27 -5.33 6.37 1.77
N ASN A 28 -4.08 6.85 1.72
CA ASN A 28 -2.96 6.11 2.29
C ASN A 28 -3.02 6.01 3.82
N PRO A 29 -3.27 7.11 4.58
CA PRO A 29 -3.46 7.02 6.02
C PRO A 29 -4.68 6.18 6.41
N ALA A 30 -5.80 6.29 5.67
CA ALA A 30 -6.99 5.48 5.93
C ALA A 30 -6.73 3.98 5.70
N LEU A 31 -5.96 3.64 4.64
CA LEU A 31 -5.49 2.28 4.42
C LEU A 31 -4.56 1.82 5.55
N GLY A 32 -3.71 2.72 6.05
CA GLY A 32 -2.86 2.44 7.21
C GLY A 32 -3.66 2.09 8.46
N TYR A 33 -4.74 2.81 8.72
CA TYR A 33 -5.64 2.49 9.84
C TYR A 33 -6.33 1.13 9.62
N ALA A 34 -6.77 0.82 8.40
CA ALA A 34 -7.32 -0.50 8.07
C ALA A 34 -6.28 -1.61 8.25
N CYS A 35 -5.02 -1.36 7.92
CA CYS A 35 -3.90 -2.27 8.18
C CYS A 35 -3.73 -2.52 9.68
N ASP A 36 -3.79 -1.49 10.52
CA ASP A 36 -3.70 -1.64 11.97
C ASP A 36 -4.87 -2.49 12.53
N LEU A 37 -6.09 -2.30 12.02
CA LEU A 37 -7.24 -3.14 12.37
C LEU A 37 -7.03 -4.60 11.96
N LEU A 38 -6.50 -4.84 10.76
CA LEU A 38 -6.18 -6.18 10.27
C LEU A 38 -5.13 -6.86 11.15
N VAL A 39 -4.05 -6.15 11.49
CA VAL A 39 -2.98 -6.64 12.36
C VAL A 39 -3.50 -6.95 13.75
N ALA A 40 -4.40 -6.15 14.30
CA ALA A 40 -5.06 -6.41 15.58
C ALA A 40 -5.88 -7.72 15.58
N GLN A 41 -6.35 -8.18 14.41
CA GLN A 41 -7.01 -9.47 14.23
C GLN A 41 -6.04 -10.62 13.85
N GLY A 42 -4.73 -10.37 13.89
CA GLY A 42 -3.69 -11.35 13.57
C GLY A 42 -3.39 -11.51 12.09
N GLY A 43 -3.95 -10.67 11.21
CA GLY A 43 -3.65 -10.63 9.79
C GLY A 43 -2.31 -9.96 9.47
N THR A 44 -1.98 -9.89 8.21
CA THR A 44 -0.68 -9.37 7.75
C THR A 44 -0.86 -8.29 6.68
N GLY A 45 -0.25 -7.12 6.87
CA GLY A 45 -0.11 -6.09 5.85
C GLY A 45 1.29 -6.13 5.26
N VAL A 46 1.39 -6.11 3.94
CA VAL A 46 2.68 -6.14 3.21
C VAL A 46 2.84 -4.85 2.41
N LEU A 47 3.66 -3.94 2.91
CA LEU A 47 4.09 -2.76 2.16
C LEU A 47 5.25 -3.14 1.24
N ALA A 48 5.34 -2.53 0.06
CA ALA A 48 6.41 -2.78 -0.90
C ALA A 48 6.90 -1.47 -1.55
N GLU A 49 7.71 -1.60 -2.61
CA GLU A 49 8.25 -0.49 -3.40
C GLU A 49 9.33 0.29 -2.66
N THR A 50 10.49 -0.35 -2.47
CA THR A 50 11.63 0.24 -1.76
C THR A 50 12.03 1.64 -2.25
N PRO A 51 12.05 1.93 -3.57
CA PRO A 51 12.32 3.29 -4.04
C PRO A 51 11.27 4.32 -3.64
N GLU A 52 10.05 3.89 -3.32
CA GLU A 52 8.94 4.80 -2.99
C GLU A 52 8.83 5.15 -1.50
N ILE A 53 9.67 4.55 -0.65
CA ILE A 53 9.83 4.96 0.76
C ILE A 53 11.13 5.71 1.01
N TYR A 54 11.93 5.96 -0.03
CA TYR A 54 13.21 6.65 0.06
C TYR A 54 13.09 8.04 0.70
N GLY A 55 13.87 8.27 1.77
CA GLY A 55 13.82 9.45 2.61
C GLY A 55 12.81 9.35 3.78
N ALA A 56 11.84 8.44 3.72
CA ALA A 56 10.85 8.17 4.78
C ALA A 56 11.07 6.83 5.49
N GLU A 57 12.09 6.06 5.10
CA GLU A 57 12.42 4.75 5.68
C GLU A 57 12.62 4.80 7.20
N HIS A 58 13.08 5.92 7.72
CA HIS A 58 13.27 6.13 9.16
C HIS A 58 11.97 5.96 9.96
N LEU A 59 10.80 6.22 9.37
CA LEU A 59 9.49 6.02 10.01
C LEU A 59 9.20 4.52 10.22
N LEU A 60 9.66 3.67 9.32
CA LEU A 60 9.52 2.23 9.41
C LEU A 60 10.58 1.63 10.35
N ILE A 61 11.84 2.10 10.23
CA ILE A 61 12.96 1.63 11.05
C ILE A 61 12.71 1.88 12.55
N ARG A 62 12.16 3.04 12.92
CA ARG A 62 11.85 3.40 14.32
C ARG A 62 10.90 2.43 15.00
N ARG A 63 10.06 1.73 14.24
CA ARG A 63 9.08 0.77 14.75
C ARG A 63 9.40 -0.68 14.40
N ALA A 64 10.63 -0.96 13.92
CA ALA A 64 11.09 -2.33 13.72
C ALA A 64 11.13 -3.07 15.08
N ILE A 65 10.72 -4.34 15.05
CA ILE A 65 10.67 -5.17 16.29
C ILE A 65 12.04 -5.43 16.88
N ASP A 66 13.09 -5.34 16.06
CA ASP A 66 14.48 -5.49 16.46
C ASP A 66 15.44 -4.79 15.48
N ASP A 67 16.69 -4.67 15.90
CA ASP A 67 17.76 -4.06 15.11
C ASP A 67 18.03 -4.80 13.78
N ALA A 68 17.87 -6.11 13.77
CA ALA A 68 18.11 -6.92 12.56
C ALA A 68 17.09 -6.58 11.48
N THR A 69 15.83 -6.44 11.84
CA THR A 69 14.74 -6.03 10.93
C THR A 69 15.00 -4.62 10.39
N GLY A 70 15.38 -3.67 11.24
CA GLY A 70 15.74 -2.31 10.81
C GLY A 70 16.93 -2.29 9.85
N LYS A 71 17.98 -3.05 10.15
CA LYS A 71 19.19 -3.17 9.30
C LYS A 71 18.88 -3.83 7.94
N ARG A 72 17.97 -4.79 7.89
CA ARG A 72 17.55 -5.38 6.61
C ARG A 72 16.89 -4.33 5.72
N LEU A 73 16.04 -3.46 6.25
CA LEU A 73 15.41 -2.38 5.46
C LEU A 73 16.45 -1.37 4.95
N ILE A 74 17.40 -0.96 5.79
CA ILE A 74 18.52 -0.09 5.38
C ILE A 74 19.30 -0.75 4.24
N GLY A 75 19.63 -2.02 4.36
CA GLY A 75 20.34 -2.76 3.31
C GLY A 75 19.62 -2.81 1.97
N LEU A 76 18.28 -2.80 1.94
CA LEU A 76 17.52 -2.69 0.71
C LEU A 76 17.64 -1.28 0.11
N ILE A 77 17.55 -0.24 0.93
CA ILE A 77 17.73 1.15 0.47
C ILE A 77 19.14 1.34 -0.12
N ASP A 78 20.18 0.88 0.59
CA ASP A 78 21.57 0.96 0.12
C ASP A 78 21.75 0.23 -1.22
N TRP A 79 21.15 -0.96 -1.36
CA TRP A 79 21.19 -1.71 -2.61
C TRP A 79 20.55 -0.94 -3.77
N TRP A 80 19.39 -0.32 -3.55
CA TRP A 80 18.71 0.48 -4.58
C TRP A 80 19.48 1.75 -4.93
N GLN A 81 20.13 2.41 -3.98
CA GLN A 81 21.02 3.55 -4.25
C GLN A 81 22.19 3.12 -5.16
N ASP A 82 22.85 2.03 -4.83
CA ASP A 82 23.93 1.45 -5.63
C ASP A 82 23.45 1.03 -7.02
N TYR A 83 22.30 0.37 -7.09
CA TYR A 83 21.72 -0.07 -8.35
C TYR A 83 21.40 1.10 -9.29
N THR A 84 20.73 2.13 -8.78
CA THR A 84 20.40 3.31 -9.58
C THR A 84 21.65 4.08 -10.00
N ALA A 85 22.64 4.25 -9.12
CA ALA A 85 23.90 4.92 -9.45
C ALA A 85 24.67 4.19 -10.58
N ARG A 86 24.77 2.86 -10.51
CA ARG A 86 25.40 2.03 -11.56
C ARG A 86 24.70 2.11 -12.91
N ASN A 87 23.39 2.40 -12.91
CA ASN A 87 22.58 2.57 -14.11
C ASN A 87 22.39 4.04 -14.51
N HIS A 88 23.26 4.94 -14.02
CA HIS A 88 23.21 6.38 -14.32
C HIS A 88 21.87 7.03 -13.93
N GLY A 89 21.16 6.47 -12.97
CA GLY A 89 19.92 6.97 -12.39
C GLY A 89 20.11 7.53 -10.99
N SER A 90 19.00 7.89 -10.37
CA SER A 90 18.94 8.37 -8.98
C SER A 90 17.67 7.90 -8.33
N MET A 91 17.72 7.66 -7.01
CA MET A 91 16.52 7.41 -6.19
C MET A 91 15.59 8.63 -6.14
N ASP A 92 16.10 9.83 -6.38
CA ASP A 92 15.34 11.08 -6.46
C ASP A 92 14.76 11.34 -7.87
N ASN A 93 14.38 10.30 -8.58
CA ASN A 93 13.72 10.39 -9.89
C ASN A 93 12.17 10.23 -9.78
N ASN A 94 11.62 10.38 -8.62
CA ASN A 94 10.20 10.37 -8.30
C ASN A 94 9.88 11.68 -7.51
N PRO A 95 8.71 12.31 -7.64
CA PRO A 95 7.50 11.91 -8.38
C PRO A 95 7.62 11.99 -9.91
N SER A 96 6.89 11.11 -10.60
CA SER A 96 6.77 11.14 -12.06
C SER A 96 6.10 12.42 -12.55
N PRO A 97 6.23 12.79 -13.84
CA PRO A 97 5.51 13.94 -14.39
C PRO A 97 4.00 13.91 -14.13
N GLY A 98 3.39 12.73 -14.18
CA GLY A 98 1.98 12.56 -13.85
C GLY A 98 1.66 12.79 -12.37
N ASN A 99 2.51 12.34 -11.46
CA ASN A 99 2.34 12.62 -10.03
C ASN A 99 2.50 14.11 -9.72
N LYS A 100 3.45 14.80 -10.37
CA LYS A 100 3.63 16.26 -10.28
C LYS A 100 2.40 17.00 -10.79
N LYS A 101 1.80 16.55 -11.90
CA LYS A 101 0.54 17.10 -12.40
C LYS A 101 -0.61 16.88 -11.41
N GLY A 102 -0.57 15.80 -10.62
CA GLY A 102 -1.49 15.54 -9.51
C GLY A 102 -1.17 16.32 -8.23
N GLY A 103 -0.18 17.22 -8.24
CA GLY A 103 0.16 18.13 -7.13
C GLY A 103 1.30 17.68 -6.22
N LEU A 104 1.90 16.49 -6.43
CA LEU A 104 3.09 16.07 -5.68
C LEU A 104 4.33 16.86 -6.11
N THR A 105 5.17 17.24 -5.15
CA THR A 105 6.32 18.13 -5.38
C THR A 105 7.66 17.42 -5.29
N THR A 106 7.88 16.63 -4.24
CA THR A 106 9.18 15.99 -3.93
C THR A 106 9.04 14.49 -3.70
N ILE A 107 10.18 13.78 -3.79
CA ILE A 107 10.25 12.36 -3.41
C ILE A 107 9.88 12.17 -1.94
N LEU A 108 10.32 13.06 -1.05
CA LEU A 108 10.02 12.96 0.38
C LEU A 108 8.51 13.03 0.66
N GLU A 109 7.80 13.97 0.03
CA GLU A 109 6.34 14.07 0.14
C GLU A 109 5.65 12.78 -0.29
N LYS A 110 6.04 12.25 -1.44
CA LYS A 110 5.50 10.97 -1.95
C LYS A 110 5.81 9.81 -1.00
N SER A 111 7.05 9.72 -0.52
CA SER A 111 7.52 8.64 0.36
C SER A 111 6.85 8.67 1.74
N LEU A 112 6.63 9.85 2.30
CA LEU A 112 5.86 10.00 3.56
C LEU A 112 4.43 9.46 3.38
N GLY A 113 3.78 9.83 2.28
CA GLY A 113 2.45 9.31 1.94
C GLY A 113 2.45 7.81 1.68
N ALA A 114 3.45 7.28 0.97
CA ALA A 114 3.56 5.84 0.73
C ALA A 114 3.76 5.03 2.01
N ALA A 115 4.64 5.49 2.91
CA ALA A 115 4.91 4.85 4.20
C ALA A 115 3.67 4.79 5.11
N SER A 116 2.75 5.77 5.01
CA SER A 116 1.54 5.83 5.84
C SER A 116 0.57 4.68 5.58
N LYS A 117 0.61 4.03 4.41
CA LYS A 117 -0.17 2.82 4.11
C LYS A 117 0.09 1.67 5.11
N GLY A 118 1.26 1.65 5.72
CA GLY A 118 1.65 0.64 6.70
C GLY A 118 1.11 0.85 8.11
N GLY A 119 0.26 1.86 8.35
CA GLY A 119 -0.31 2.15 9.66
C GLY A 119 0.74 2.49 10.71
N THR A 120 0.48 2.11 11.97
CA THR A 120 1.30 2.46 13.13
C THR A 120 1.90 1.26 13.88
N THR A 121 1.49 0.04 13.55
CA THR A 121 1.95 -1.19 14.20
C THR A 121 3.43 -1.47 13.94
N PRO A 122 4.12 -2.26 14.79
CA PRO A 122 5.52 -2.59 14.59
C PRO A 122 5.81 -3.26 13.25
N LEU A 123 6.94 -2.92 12.64
CA LEU A 123 7.47 -3.62 11.47
C LEU A 123 8.07 -4.96 11.92
N THR A 124 7.39 -6.06 11.60
CA THR A 124 7.71 -7.40 12.11
C THR A 124 8.66 -8.19 11.21
N GLY A 125 8.86 -7.77 9.97
CA GLY A 125 9.77 -8.44 9.05
C GLY A 125 10.00 -7.66 7.77
N VAL A 126 11.15 -7.91 7.16
CA VAL A 126 11.57 -7.35 5.87
C VAL A 126 12.01 -8.50 4.97
N PHE A 127 11.46 -8.55 3.77
CA PHE A 127 11.61 -9.68 2.83
C PHE A 127 12.18 -9.19 1.48
N LYS A 128 12.84 -10.07 0.75
CA LYS A 128 13.24 -9.81 -0.62
C LYS A 128 12.05 -9.93 -1.56
N TYR A 129 12.22 -9.49 -2.80
CA TYR A 129 11.21 -9.61 -3.84
C TYR A 129 10.73 -11.06 -4.00
N ALA A 130 9.42 -11.26 -3.92
CA ALA A 130 8.75 -12.55 -4.02
C ALA A 130 9.18 -13.62 -2.98
N GLU A 131 9.95 -13.23 -1.95
CA GLU A 131 10.26 -14.10 -0.83
C GLU A 131 8.99 -14.38 -0.03
N PRO A 132 8.67 -15.64 0.34
CA PRO A 132 7.50 -15.94 1.15
C PRO A 132 7.50 -15.15 2.47
N VAL A 133 6.43 -14.39 2.72
CA VAL A 133 6.27 -13.64 3.97
C VAL A 133 5.82 -14.60 5.06
N THR A 134 6.72 -14.86 6.01
CA THR A 134 6.50 -15.79 7.12
C THR A 134 6.15 -15.12 8.43
N ALA A 135 6.43 -13.81 8.57
CA ALA A 135 6.06 -13.02 9.74
C ALA A 135 4.59 -12.60 9.70
N ARG A 136 3.99 -12.44 10.87
CA ARG A 136 2.64 -11.89 11.05
C ARG A 136 2.71 -10.43 11.45
N GLY A 137 1.69 -9.66 11.11
CA GLY A 137 1.62 -8.23 11.41
C GLY A 137 2.01 -7.35 10.22
N PHE A 138 2.54 -6.16 10.47
CA PHE A 138 2.99 -5.29 9.40
C PHE A 138 4.39 -5.69 8.92
N THR A 139 4.55 -5.91 7.62
CA THR A 139 5.80 -6.36 7.00
C THR A 139 6.14 -5.50 5.78
N PHE A 140 7.39 -5.58 5.34
CA PHE A 140 7.90 -4.93 4.14
C PHE A 140 8.51 -5.95 3.18
N MET A 141 8.19 -5.84 1.88
CA MET A 141 8.79 -6.65 0.81
C MET A 141 9.52 -5.74 -0.18
N ASP A 142 10.74 -6.09 -0.54
CA ASP A 142 11.48 -5.38 -1.58
C ASP A 142 10.78 -5.49 -2.95
N SER A 143 10.67 -4.38 -3.66
CA SER A 143 10.25 -4.37 -5.08
C SER A 143 10.62 -3.05 -5.74
N PRO A 144 10.67 -2.99 -7.09
CA PRO A 144 10.71 -1.71 -7.80
C PRO A 144 9.41 -0.92 -7.56
N GLY A 145 9.47 0.40 -7.73
CA GLY A 145 8.30 1.29 -7.75
C GLY A 145 7.56 1.20 -9.08
N TYR A 146 6.97 0.05 -9.37
CA TYR A 146 6.24 -0.25 -10.60
C TYR A 146 5.11 -1.23 -10.33
N ASP A 147 3.87 -0.76 -10.39
CA ASP A 147 2.68 -1.47 -9.92
C ASP A 147 2.60 -2.94 -10.34
N PRO A 148 2.71 -3.31 -11.64
CA PRO A 148 2.58 -4.71 -12.05
C PRO A 148 3.67 -5.60 -11.46
N ALA A 149 4.91 -5.13 -11.38
CA ALA A 149 6.02 -5.92 -10.81
C ALA A 149 5.86 -6.03 -9.29
N SER A 150 5.54 -4.91 -8.62
CA SER A 150 5.38 -4.88 -7.16
C SER A 150 4.27 -5.83 -6.70
N VAL A 151 3.05 -5.69 -7.27
CA VAL A 151 1.91 -6.54 -6.90
C VAL A 151 2.15 -8.00 -7.23
N THR A 152 2.79 -8.31 -8.37
CA THR A 152 3.17 -9.70 -8.71
C THR A 152 4.07 -10.29 -7.63
N GLY A 153 5.06 -9.52 -7.17
CA GLY A 153 5.94 -9.93 -6.07
C GLY A 153 5.19 -10.15 -4.76
N GLN A 154 4.27 -9.23 -4.40
CA GLN A 154 3.47 -9.35 -3.18
C GLN A 154 2.57 -10.60 -3.21
N ILE A 155 1.92 -10.90 -4.34
CA ILE A 155 1.10 -12.10 -4.51
C ILE A 155 1.99 -13.36 -4.42
N ALA A 156 3.14 -13.37 -5.08
CA ALA A 156 4.09 -14.47 -4.99
C ALA A 156 4.62 -14.67 -3.56
N SER A 157 4.72 -13.59 -2.77
CA SER A 157 5.10 -13.65 -1.36
C SER A 157 4.00 -14.17 -0.42
N GLY A 158 2.76 -14.34 -0.93
CA GLY A 158 1.63 -14.90 -0.20
C GLY A 158 0.45 -13.96 0.01
N CYS A 159 0.47 -12.73 -0.54
CA CYS A 159 -0.69 -11.84 -0.45
C CYS A 159 -1.90 -12.43 -1.18
N ASN A 160 -3.02 -12.50 -0.49
CA ASN A 160 -4.28 -13.04 -0.99
C ASN A 160 -5.36 -11.97 -1.24
N LEU A 161 -5.07 -10.71 -0.92
CA LEU A 161 -5.85 -9.53 -1.27
C LEU A 161 -4.90 -8.39 -1.62
N VAL A 162 -5.30 -7.53 -2.56
CA VAL A 162 -4.59 -6.32 -2.95
C VAL A 162 -5.45 -5.11 -2.62
N THR A 163 -4.87 -4.10 -1.98
CA THR A 163 -5.44 -2.76 -1.87
C THR A 163 -4.63 -1.81 -2.73
N PHE A 164 -5.29 -0.96 -3.49
CA PHE A 164 -4.64 -0.07 -4.45
C PHE A 164 -5.19 1.36 -4.33
N THR A 165 -4.42 2.25 -3.73
CA THR A 165 -4.79 3.67 -3.63
C THR A 165 -4.39 4.43 -4.89
N THR A 166 -5.24 5.33 -5.37
CA THR A 166 -4.95 6.12 -6.57
C THR A 166 -5.65 7.48 -6.55
N GLY A 167 -4.95 8.52 -7.02
CA GLY A 167 -5.49 9.88 -7.14
C GLY A 167 -5.91 10.26 -8.56
N ARG A 168 -5.36 9.56 -9.57
CA ARG A 168 -5.63 9.86 -10.98
C ARG A 168 -6.42 8.77 -11.69
N GLY A 169 -6.65 7.64 -11.00
CA GLY A 169 -7.22 6.43 -11.54
C GLY A 169 -6.16 5.44 -12.02
N SER A 170 -6.53 4.17 -12.06
CA SER A 170 -5.69 3.10 -12.57
C SER A 170 -6.55 2.01 -13.19
N ALA A 171 -6.14 1.55 -14.37
CA ALA A 171 -6.70 0.35 -15.00
C ALA A 171 -6.15 -0.95 -14.38
N PHE A 172 -5.24 -0.85 -13.39
CA PHE A 172 -4.65 -2.01 -12.77
C PHE A 172 -5.72 -2.88 -12.10
N GLY A 173 -5.62 -4.18 -12.32
CA GLY A 173 -6.37 -5.24 -11.66
C GLY A 173 -5.51 -6.49 -11.61
N SER A 174 -5.85 -7.44 -10.76
CA SER A 174 -5.10 -8.68 -10.60
C SER A 174 -6.03 -9.88 -10.64
N LYS A 175 -5.82 -10.77 -11.61
CA LYS A 175 -6.59 -12.01 -11.75
C LYS A 175 -6.34 -13.01 -10.61
N PRO A 176 -5.07 -13.21 -10.16
CA PRO A 176 -4.79 -14.20 -9.12
C PRO A 176 -5.26 -13.81 -7.72
N SER A 177 -5.54 -12.52 -7.49
CA SER A 177 -5.92 -12.01 -6.19
C SER A 177 -6.83 -10.78 -6.36
N PRO A 178 -7.97 -10.69 -5.67
CA PRO A 178 -8.85 -9.53 -5.74
C PRO A 178 -8.12 -8.22 -5.46
N CYS A 179 -8.49 -7.16 -6.19
CA CYS A 179 -7.88 -5.84 -6.03
C CYS A 179 -8.94 -4.79 -5.68
N ILE A 180 -8.90 -4.26 -4.47
CA ILE A 180 -9.79 -3.19 -3.98
C ILE A 180 -9.15 -1.85 -4.29
N LYS A 181 -9.81 -1.02 -5.09
CA LYS A 181 -9.32 0.31 -5.49
C LYS A 181 -9.92 1.41 -4.62
N ILE A 182 -9.04 2.27 -4.10
CA ILE A 182 -9.37 3.33 -3.16
C ILE A 182 -8.99 4.68 -3.79
N ALA A 183 -9.99 5.50 -4.06
CA ALA A 183 -9.81 6.85 -4.60
C ALA A 183 -9.34 7.82 -3.51
N THR A 184 -8.35 8.66 -3.81
CA THR A 184 -7.85 9.69 -2.89
C THR A 184 -8.72 10.94 -2.85
N ASN A 185 -9.50 11.18 -3.91
CA ASN A 185 -10.35 12.37 -4.08
C ASN A 185 -11.70 12.00 -4.70
N THR A 186 -12.71 12.78 -4.34
CA THR A 186 -14.11 12.54 -4.76
C THR A 186 -14.31 12.78 -6.27
N GLU A 187 -13.66 13.78 -6.85
CA GLU A 187 -13.81 14.09 -8.29
C GLU A 187 -13.39 12.88 -9.17
N MET A 188 -12.25 12.27 -8.85
CA MET A 188 -11.78 11.08 -9.57
C MET A 188 -12.68 9.87 -9.30
N TYR A 189 -13.14 9.70 -8.04
CA TYR A 189 -14.08 8.63 -7.70
C TYR A 189 -15.37 8.71 -8.53
N GLU A 190 -15.98 9.88 -8.63
CA GLU A 190 -17.22 10.09 -9.40
C GLU A 190 -17.01 9.83 -10.89
N ARG A 191 -15.86 10.27 -11.43
CA ARG A 191 -15.50 10.04 -12.83
C ARG A 191 -15.24 8.55 -13.17
N LEU A 192 -14.72 7.78 -12.22
CA LEU A 192 -14.34 6.37 -12.38
C LEU A 192 -15.12 5.47 -11.41
N MET A 193 -16.39 5.77 -11.17
CA MET A 193 -17.23 5.06 -10.19
C MET A 193 -17.38 3.56 -10.49
N SER A 194 -17.28 3.17 -11.77
CA SER A 194 -17.29 1.76 -12.17
C SER A 194 -16.04 0.99 -11.75
N ASP A 195 -14.93 1.71 -11.52
CA ASP A 195 -13.62 1.10 -11.27
C ASP A 195 -13.16 1.24 -9.83
N MET A 196 -13.71 2.21 -9.08
CA MET A 196 -13.26 2.56 -7.72
C MET A 196 -14.23 2.00 -6.67
N ASP A 197 -13.73 1.19 -5.74
CA ASP A 197 -14.54 0.59 -4.68
C ASP A 197 -14.87 1.58 -3.57
N ILE A 198 -13.89 2.41 -3.16
CA ILE A 198 -13.99 3.31 -2.00
C ILE A 198 -13.60 4.73 -2.38
N ASN A 199 -14.37 5.72 -1.87
CA ASN A 199 -14.07 7.14 -1.96
C ASN A 199 -13.43 7.65 -0.65
N ALA A 200 -12.09 7.70 -0.57
CA ALA A 200 -11.43 8.32 0.58
C ALA A 200 -11.45 9.87 0.50
N GLY A 201 -11.75 10.46 -0.65
CA GLY A 201 -11.97 11.89 -0.79
C GLY A 201 -13.12 12.44 0.07
N ALA A 202 -14.08 11.59 0.46
CA ALA A 202 -15.17 11.92 1.37
C ALA A 202 -14.68 12.41 2.75
N MET A 203 -13.45 12.06 3.15
CA MET A 203 -12.83 12.64 4.36
C MET A 203 -12.73 14.18 4.28
N LEU A 204 -12.51 14.73 3.09
CA LEU A 204 -12.40 16.18 2.87
C LEU A 204 -13.73 16.82 2.47
N THR A 205 -14.55 16.11 1.68
CA THR A 205 -15.80 16.68 1.14
C THR A 205 -17.00 16.51 2.06
N GLU A 206 -17.00 15.50 2.94
CA GLU A 206 -18.10 15.15 3.83
C GLU A 206 -17.69 15.15 5.31
N GLY A 207 -16.42 15.42 5.62
CA GLY A 207 -15.91 15.48 6.99
C GLY A 207 -15.80 14.12 7.68
N GLN A 208 -15.71 13.01 6.92
CA GLN A 208 -15.49 11.69 7.51
C GLN A 208 -14.12 11.63 8.19
N SER A 209 -14.06 11.01 9.37
CA SER A 209 -12.81 10.84 10.09
C SER A 209 -11.91 9.77 9.45
N LEU A 210 -10.63 9.78 9.84
CA LEU A 210 -9.67 8.77 9.44
C LEU A 210 -10.11 7.37 9.88
N GLU A 211 -10.61 7.26 11.10
CA GLU A 211 -11.07 6.03 11.72
C GLU A 211 -12.29 5.45 11.00
N GLU A 212 -13.26 6.30 10.67
CA GLU A 212 -14.45 5.88 9.90
C GLU A 212 -14.04 5.34 8.52
N LYS A 213 -13.21 6.08 7.80
CA LYS A 213 -12.74 5.66 6.48
C LYS A 213 -11.86 4.41 6.53
N GLY A 214 -10.98 4.31 7.50
CA GLY A 214 -10.15 3.13 7.69
C GLY A 214 -10.97 1.88 8.05
N ARG A 215 -12.03 2.05 8.85
CA ARG A 215 -12.98 0.97 9.15
C ARG A 215 -13.76 0.54 7.89
N GLU A 216 -14.22 1.48 7.07
CA GLU A 216 -14.86 1.18 5.78
C GLU A 216 -13.95 0.35 4.88
N ILE A 217 -12.65 0.70 4.80
CA ILE A 217 -11.66 -0.08 4.04
C ILE A 217 -11.52 -1.49 4.64
N TYR A 218 -11.42 -1.60 5.96
CA TYR A 218 -11.31 -2.89 6.63
C TYR A 218 -12.54 -3.78 6.40
N ASP A 219 -13.75 -3.21 6.49
CA ASP A 219 -14.99 -3.93 6.23
C ASP A 219 -15.09 -4.39 4.78
N MET A 220 -14.58 -3.60 3.82
CA MET A 220 -14.46 -3.99 2.42
C MET A 220 -13.47 -5.16 2.24
N LEU A 221 -12.32 -5.18 2.96
CA LEU A 221 -11.41 -6.33 2.95
C LEU A 221 -12.13 -7.61 3.35
N LEU A 222 -12.93 -7.57 4.43
CA LEU A 222 -13.70 -8.73 4.89
C LEU A 222 -14.80 -9.13 3.90
N THR A 223 -15.44 -8.14 3.28
CA THR A 223 -16.50 -8.35 2.28
C THR A 223 -15.96 -9.07 1.06
N VAL A 224 -14.83 -8.61 0.51
CA VAL A 224 -14.19 -9.23 -0.67
C VAL A 224 -13.61 -10.60 -0.31
N ALA A 225 -12.95 -10.72 0.86
CA ALA A 225 -12.47 -12.01 1.35
C ALA A 225 -13.59 -13.04 1.58
N SER A 226 -14.83 -12.58 1.76
CA SER A 226 -16.02 -13.44 1.91
C SER A 226 -16.64 -13.86 0.57
N GLY A 227 -16.02 -13.47 -0.56
CA GLY A 227 -16.44 -13.88 -1.91
C GLY A 227 -17.30 -12.86 -2.66
N ASN A 228 -17.46 -11.64 -2.14
CA ASN A 228 -18.07 -10.57 -2.92
C ASN A 228 -17.01 -9.98 -3.87
N PRO A 229 -17.31 -9.82 -5.17
CA PRO A 229 -16.32 -9.28 -6.11
C PRO A 229 -16.01 -7.82 -5.81
N SER A 230 -14.75 -7.43 -5.98
CA SER A 230 -14.36 -6.03 -6.12
C SER A 230 -14.74 -5.52 -7.51
N LYS A 231 -14.77 -4.20 -7.70
CA LYS A 231 -15.01 -3.59 -9.02
C LYS A 231 -13.94 -3.93 -10.06
N SER A 232 -12.76 -4.32 -9.61
CA SER A 232 -11.69 -4.80 -10.51
C SER A 232 -11.94 -6.20 -11.09
N GLU A 233 -12.92 -6.94 -10.54
CA GLU A 233 -13.28 -8.29 -10.95
C GLU A 233 -14.60 -8.33 -11.75
N ALA A 234 -15.33 -7.21 -11.80
CA ALA A 234 -16.61 -7.07 -12.47
C ALA A 234 -16.51 -6.94 -14.00
#